data_b71ef8dad8440e11f7e997d408067dad
#
_entry.id   b71ef8dad8440e11f7e997d408067dad
#
_cell.length_a   1.000
_cell.length_b   1.000
_cell.length_c   1.000
_cell.angle_alpha   90.00
_cell.angle_beta   90.00
_cell.angle_gamma   90.00
#
_symmetry.space_group_name_H-M   'P 1'
#
loop_
_entity.id
_entity.type
_entity.pdbx_description
1 polymer ?
#
loop_
_entity_poly.entity_id
_entity_poly.type
_entity_poly.pdbx_seq_one_letter_code
_entity_poly.pdbx_strand_id
1 'polypeptide(L)'
;MAGFVLSSPSFAEGGAVPARHTCDGADLSPALTWEGAPRGTVAFALIVDDPDARGFIHWVIFDLPGGSGGSLAEGLAPTAVAPQGRNDFGRAGYGGPCPPSGTHHYRFTLWALSSRLGLMGTPSGATVRTALTTKILAQTYLTGTYTRQE
;
A
#
# COMPACT_ATOMS: atom_id res chain seq x y z
N MET A 1 -5.96 24.13 -5.82
CA MET A 1 -6.67 22.87 -6.09
C MET A 1 -5.87 21.73 -5.50
N ALA A 2 -6.46 20.97 -4.63
CA ALA A 2 -5.77 19.82 -4.04
C ALA A 2 -5.63 18.70 -5.08
N GLY A 3 -4.43 18.17 -5.24
CA GLY A 3 -4.20 17.00 -6.05
C GLY A 3 -4.61 15.72 -5.32
N PHE A 4 -4.30 14.59 -5.94
CA PHE A 4 -4.51 13.27 -5.36
C PHE A 4 -3.43 13.02 -4.30
N VAL A 5 -3.84 12.83 -3.05
CA VAL A 5 -2.94 12.75 -1.90
C VAL A 5 -3.24 11.52 -1.05
N LEU A 6 -2.19 10.78 -0.70
CA LEU A 6 -2.22 9.65 0.24
C LEU A 6 -1.50 10.07 1.51
N SER A 7 -2.09 9.83 2.67
CA SER A 7 -1.50 10.16 3.96
C SER A 7 -1.84 9.11 5.02
N SER A 8 -1.12 9.18 6.13
CA SER A 8 -1.37 8.31 7.29
C SER A 8 -1.33 9.15 8.56
N PRO A 9 -2.21 8.89 9.54
CA PRO A 9 -2.08 9.52 10.85
C PRO A 9 -0.88 9.00 11.66
N SER A 10 -0.28 7.88 11.22
CA SER A 10 0.82 7.24 11.96
C SER A 10 2.19 7.80 11.64
N PHE A 11 2.38 8.32 10.40
CA PHE A 11 3.67 8.89 9.99
C PHE A 11 3.47 9.86 8.84
N ALA A 12 4.34 10.86 8.79
CA ALA A 12 4.35 11.85 7.71
C ALA A 12 5.22 11.38 6.55
N GLU A 13 5.07 12.02 5.38
CA GLU A 13 5.94 11.77 4.22
C GLU A 13 7.41 11.92 4.61
N GLY A 14 8.19 10.88 4.38
CA GLY A 14 9.59 10.82 4.74
C GLY A 14 9.86 10.54 6.22
N GLY A 15 8.81 10.40 7.02
CA GLY A 15 8.96 10.16 8.46
C GLY A 15 9.11 8.69 8.81
N ALA A 16 9.46 8.44 10.08
CA ALA A 16 9.65 7.07 10.56
C ALA A 16 8.32 6.35 10.73
N VAL A 17 8.26 5.11 10.25
CA VAL A 17 7.13 4.23 10.49
C VAL A 17 7.21 3.72 11.93
N PRO A 18 6.16 3.88 12.75
CA PRO A 18 6.17 3.37 14.12
C PRO A 18 6.38 1.86 14.19
N ALA A 19 7.04 1.40 15.25
CA ALA A 19 7.39 -0.01 15.43
C ALA A 19 6.17 -0.94 15.40
N ARG A 20 4.99 -0.46 15.82
CA ARG A 20 3.78 -1.28 15.81
C ARG A 20 3.36 -1.74 14.42
N HIS A 21 3.86 -1.10 13.37
CA HIS A 21 3.59 -1.48 11.97
C HIS A 21 4.71 -2.34 11.38
N THR A 22 5.65 -2.80 12.19
CA THR A 22 6.86 -3.49 11.75
C THR A 22 7.03 -4.83 12.44
N CYS A 23 8.03 -5.61 12.01
CA CYS A 23 8.35 -6.89 12.64
C CYS A 23 8.87 -6.75 14.07
N ASP A 24 9.25 -5.55 14.51
CA ASP A 24 9.68 -5.26 15.88
C ASP A 24 8.48 -5.02 16.81
N GLY A 25 7.28 -4.93 16.28
CA GLY A 25 6.05 -4.76 17.05
C GLY A 25 4.97 -5.73 16.62
N ALA A 26 3.72 -5.32 16.74
CA ALA A 26 2.57 -6.17 16.42
C ALA A 26 2.40 -6.41 14.91
N ASP A 27 3.15 -5.71 14.08
CA ASP A 27 3.14 -5.85 12.62
C ASP A 27 1.77 -5.55 12.01
N LEU A 28 1.12 -4.52 12.52
CA LEU A 28 -0.20 -4.09 12.04
C LEU A 28 -0.05 -3.17 10.82
N SER A 29 -0.90 -3.33 9.82
CA SER A 29 -0.94 -2.40 8.71
C SER A 29 -1.32 -1.00 9.23
N PRO A 30 -0.70 0.08 8.69
CA PRO A 30 -1.03 1.43 9.14
C PRO A 30 -2.39 1.89 8.60
N ALA A 31 -3.04 2.78 9.35
CA ALA A 31 -4.21 3.48 8.84
C ALA A 31 -3.78 4.41 7.72
N LEU A 32 -4.58 4.48 6.66
CA LEU A 32 -4.31 5.32 5.50
C LEU A 32 -5.57 6.08 5.11
N THR A 33 -5.38 7.29 4.57
CA THR A 33 -6.47 8.06 3.98
C THR A 33 -6.01 8.66 2.66
N TRP A 34 -6.95 8.84 1.72
CA TRP A 34 -6.63 9.50 0.46
C TRP A 34 -7.81 10.34 -0.01
N GLU A 35 -7.49 11.37 -0.78
CA GLU A 35 -8.48 12.29 -1.31
C GLU A 35 -7.98 12.92 -2.60
N GLY A 36 -8.86 13.59 -3.32
CA GLY A 36 -8.49 14.29 -4.54
C GLY A 36 -8.35 13.42 -5.77
N ALA A 37 -8.91 12.21 -5.75
CA ALA A 37 -8.86 11.34 -6.91
C ALA A 37 -9.65 11.94 -8.08
N PRO A 38 -9.24 11.69 -9.34
CA PRO A 38 -9.91 12.25 -10.48
C PRO A 38 -11.32 11.69 -10.66
N ARG A 39 -12.15 12.45 -11.38
CA ARG A 39 -13.46 11.96 -11.80
C ARG A 39 -13.31 10.69 -12.60
N GLY A 40 -14.25 9.78 -12.43
CA GLY A 40 -14.24 8.52 -13.14
C GLY A 40 -13.42 7.43 -12.47
N THR A 41 -12.90 7.69 -11.28
CA THR A 41 -12.21 6.66 -10.51
C THR A 41 -13.21 5.60 -10.06
N VAL A 42 -13.05 4.39 -10.56
CA VAL A 42 -13.93 3.25 -10.29
C VAL A 42 -13.36 2.38 -9.15
N ALA A 43 -12.04 2.33 -9.03
CA ALA A 43 -11.37 1.53 -8.01
C ALA A 43 -10.01 2.13 -7.68
N PHE A 44 -9.47 1.72 -6.53
CA PHE A 44 -8.09 2.03 -6.15
C PHE A 44 -7.30 0.76 -5.94
N ALA A 45 -6.00 0.84 -6.14
CA ALA A 45 -5.06 -0.23 -5.81
C ALA A 45 -3.87 0.36 -5.09
N LEU A 46 -3.35 -0.38 -4.12
CA LEU A 46 -2.20 0.02 -3.32
C LEU A 46 -1.15 -1.09 -3.32
N ILE A 47 0.11 -0.71 -3.56
CA ILE A 47 1.23 -1.61 -3.37
C ILE A 47 2.26 -0.89 -2.49
N VAL A 48 2.75 -1.61 -1.47
CA VAL A 48 3.83 -1.14 -0.61
C VAL A 48 5.08 -1.93 -0.95
N ASP A 49 6.13 -1.24 -1.35
CA ASP A 49 7.40 -1.88 -1.68
C ASP A 49 8.59 -1.19 -1.02
N ASP A 50 9.71 -1.90 -0.96
CA ASP A 50 10.98 -1.41 -0.40
C ASP A 50 11.98 -1.28 -1.55
N PRO A 51 12.21 -0.06 -2.10
CA PRO A 51 13.18 0.12 -3.18
C PRO A 51 14.62 -0.17 -2.73
N ASP A 52 14.92 -0.11 -1.44
CA ASP A 52 16.26 -0.45 -0.91
C ASP A 52 16.48 -1.95 -0.83
N ALA A 53 15.43 -2.75 -1.01
CA ALA A 53 15.48 -4.21 -1.03
C ALA A 53 14.99 -4.74 -2.38
N ARG A 54 15.40 -4.08 -3.48
CA ARG A 54 15.09 -4.48 -4.85
C ARG A 54 13.59 -4.55 -5.14
N GLY A 55 12.82 -3.69 -4.48
CA GLY A 55 11.38 -3.66 -4.69
C GLY A 55 10.62 -4.76 -3.98
N PHE A 56 11.14 -5.29 -2.89
CA PHE A 56 10.45 -6.29 -2.07
C PHE A 56 9.05 -5.80 -1.75
N ILE A 57 8.04 -6.62 -2.05
CA ILE A 57 6.63 -6.25 -1.89
C ILE A 57 6.15 -6.61 -0.49
N HIS A 58 5.68 -5.60 0.24
CA HIS A 58 5.18 -5.74 1.61
C HIS A 58 3.66 -5.88 1.68
N TRP A 59 2.92 -5.30 0.74
CA TRP A 59 1.46 -5.30 0.78
C TRP A 59 0.90 -5.03 -0.61
N VAL A 60 -0.16 -5.77 -0.96
CA VAL A 60 -0.92 -5.59 -2.20
C VAL A 60 -2.39 -5.64 -1.85
N ILE A 61 -3.12 -4.58 -2.14
CA ILE A 61 -4.57 -4.55 -1.98
C ILE A 61 -5.16 -3.81 -3.18
N PHE A 62 -6.22 -4.34 -3.76
CA PHE A 62 -6.77 -3.79 -5.00
C PHE A 62 -8.29 -3.87 -5.01
N ASP A 63 -8.89 -3.29 -6.04
CA ASP A 63 -10.33 -3.19 -6.18
C ASP A 63 -10.99 -2.54 -4.95
N LEU A 64 -10.28 -1.60 -4.32
CA LEU A 64 -10.85 -0.74 -3.29
C LEU A 64 -11.92 0.14 -3.93
N PRO A 65 -13.03 0.43 -3.20
CA PRO A 65 -14.13 1.22 -3.76
C PRO A 65 -13.67 2.56 -4.31
N GLY A 66 -14.15 2.91 -5.50
CA GLY A 66 -13.83 4.15 -6.18
C GLY A 66 -14.49 5.37 -5.52
N GLY A 67 -14.28 6.52 -6.13
CA GLY A 67 -14.76 7.80 -5.65
C GLY A 67 -13.64 8.81 -5.57
N SER A 68 -13.90 9.94 -4.88
CA SER A 68 -12.89 10.99 -4.74
C SER A 68 -11.85 10.70 -3.67
N GLY A 69 -12.15 9.79 -2.74
CA GLY A 69 -11.23 9.42 -1.67
C GLY A 69 -11.66 8.15 -0.96
N GLY A 70 -10.91 7.80 0.07
CA GLY A 70 -11.19 6.62 0.87
C GLY A 70 -10.22 6.49 2.03
N SER A 71 -10.34 5.39 2.75
CA SER A 71 -9.48 5.13 3.91
C SER A 71 -9.36 3.64 4.17
N LEU A 72 -8.29 3.28 4.86
CA LEU A 72 -8.08 1.94 5.42
C LEU A 72 -7.83 2.08 6.90
N ALA A 73 -8.47 1.24 7.70
CA ALA A 73 -8.24 1.19 9.13
C ALA A 73 -6.90 0.50 9.44
N GLU A 74 -6.33 0.80 10.59
CA GLU A 74 -5.13 0.11 11.07
C GLU A 74 -5.44 -1.37 11.34
N GLY A 75 -4.49 -2.25 11.03
CA GLY A 75 -4.57 -3.65 11.39
C GLY A 75 -5.58 -4.47 10.59
N LEU A 76 -5.66 -4.24 9.28
CA LEU A 76 -6.56 -5.00 8.42
C LEU A 76 -6.18 -6.48 8.34
N ALA A 77 -7.18 -7.34 8.49
CA ALA A 77 -7.00 -8.76 8.22
C ALA A 77 -6.76 -9.00 6.71
N PRO A 78 -6.10 -10.10 6.33
CA PRO A 78 -5.77 -10.39 4.91
C PRO A 78 -6.98 -10.51 3.98
N THR A 79 -8.17 -10.68 4.52
CA THR A 79 -9.41 -10.82 3.74
C THR A 79 -10.36 -9.64 3.91
N ALA A 80 -9.93 -8.61 4.65
CA ALA A 80 -10.81 -7.48 4.97
C ALA A 80 -10.87 -6.45 3.85
N VAL A 81 -12.04 -5.84 3.66
CA VAL A 81 -12.35 -4.64 2.87
C VAL A 81 -12.30 -4.85 1.37
N ALA A 82 -11.23 -5.45 0.85
CA ALA A 82 -11.01 -5.64 -0.59
C ALA A 82 -10.04 -6.81 -0.79
N PRO A 83 -9.92 -7.32 -2.01
CA PRO A 83 -8.96 -8.38 -2.30
C PRO A 83 -7.52 -7.95 -2.00
N GLN A 84 -6.79 -8.82 -1.33
CA GLN A 84 -5.38 -8.58 -1.03
C GLN A 84 -4.54 -9.67 -1.70
N GLY A 85 -3.44 -9.24 -2.33
CA GLY A 85 -2.55 -10.12 -3.02
C GLY A 85 -1.48 -10.71 -2.11
N ARG A 86 -0.62 -11.52 -2.72
CA ARG A 86 0.49 -12.17 -2.02
C ARG A 86 1.67 -11.21 -1.94
N ASN A 87 2.17 -10.98 -0.73
CA ASN A 87 3.39 -10.23 -0.51
C ASN A 87 4.62 -11.13 -0.71
N ASP A 88 5.81 -10.54 -0.67
CA ASP A 88 7.05 -11.30 -0.89
C ASP A 88 7.50 -12.10 0.32
N PHE A 89 6.76 -12.02 1.44
CA PHE A 89 6.91 -12.99 2.54
C PHE A 89 6.18 -14.31 2.24
N GLY A 90 5.42 -14.36 1.14
CA GLY A 90 4.72 -15.57 0.69
C GLY A 90 3.31 -15.73 1.23
N ARG A 91 2.70 -14.67 1.75
CA ARG A 91 1.34 -14.72 2.29
C ARG A 91 0.51 -13.53 1.83
N ALA A 92 -0.81 -13.64 1.93
CA ALA A 92 -1.70 -12.52 1.66
C ALA A 92 -1.67 -11.52 2.82
N GLY A 93 -1.89 -10.25 2.49
CA GLY A 93 -1.99 -9.19 3.47
C GLY A 93 -0.71 -8.41 3.67
N TYR A 94 -0.67 -7.69 4.79
CA TYR A 94 0.44 -6.81 5.14
C TYR A 94 1.55 -7.57 5.85
N GLY A 95 2.80 -7.35 5.40
CA GLY A 95 3.99 -7.72 6.15
C GLY A 95 4.84 -6.48 6.27
N GLY A 96 5.12 -6.03 7.49
CA GLY A 96 5.74 -4.75 7.72
C GLY A 96 7.24 -4.70 7.51
N PRO A 97 7.81 -3.49 7.66
CA PRO A 97 9.26 -3.29 7.62
C PRO A 97 10.02 -4.21 8.54
N CYS A 98 11.05 -4.83 8.01
CA CYS A 98 11.93 -5.71 8.79
C CYS A 98 13.33 -5.71 8.15
N PRO A 99 13.99 -4.53 8.02
CA PRO A 99 15.26 -4.46 7.34
C PRO A 99 16.33 -5.20 8.12
N PRO A 100 17.23 -5.94 7.44
CA PRO A 100 18.31 -6.66 8.13
C PRO A 100 19.34 -5.71 8.75
N SER A 101 19.50 -4.51 8.15
CA SER A 101 20.42 -3.50 8.65
C SER A 101 20.09 -2.16 8.02
N GLY A 102 20.53 -1.07 8.67
CA GLY A 102 20.38 0.29 8.15
C GLY A 102 18.94 0.77 8.10
N THR A 103 18.76 1.88 7.41
CA THR A 103 17.45 2.51 7.22
C THR A 103 16.93 2.21 5.84
N HIS A 104 15.75 1.62 5.75
CA HIS A 104 15.09 1.36 4.50
C HIS A 104 13.92 2.31 4.30
N HIS A 105 13.52 2.50 3.04
CA HIS A 105 12.37 3.29 2.65
C HIS A 105 11.24 2.35 2.24
N TYR A 106 10.02 2.68 2.65
CA TYR A 106 8.83 1.88 2.34
C TYR A 106 7.87 2.78 1.60
N ARG A 107 7.69 2.49 0.31
CA ARG A 107 6.89 3.33 -0.58
C ARG A 107 5.51 2.75 -0.73
N PHE A 108 4.52 3.54 -0.30
CA PHE A 108 3.10 3.24 -0.48
C PHE A 108 2.66 3.95 -1.76
N THR A 109 2.37 3.18 -2.80
CA THR A 109 1.89 3.76 -4.05
C THR A 109 0.40 3.43 -4.20
N LEU A 110 -0.41 4.46 -4.36
CA LEU A 110 -1.85 4.32 -4.57
C LEU A 110 -2.19 4.79 -5.97
N TRP A 111 -2.91 3.94 -6.72
CA TRP A 111 -3.40 4.26 -8.06
C TRP A 111 -4.90 4.42 -8.05
N ALA A 112 -5.39 5.48 -8.73
CA ALA A 112 -6.79 5.65 -9.06
C ALA A 112 -7.01 5.04 -10.44
N LEU A 113 -7.98 4.14 -10.56
CA LEU A 113 -8.16 3.32 -11.76
C LEU A 113 -9.51 3.57 -12.42
N SER A 114 -9.53 3.46 -13.75
CA SER A 114 -10.74 3.62 -14.56
C SER A 114 -11.65 2.40 -14.52
N SER A 115 -11.17 1.26 -14.02
CA SER A 115 -11.98 0.07 -13.85
C SER A 115 -11.39 -0.81 -12.75
N ARG A 116 -12.20 -1.75 -12.26
CA ARG A 116 -11.74 -2.79 -11.36
C ARG A 116 -10.83 -3.76 -12.11
N LEU A 117 -9.93 -4.42 -11.38
CA LEU A 117 -9.04 -5.42 -11.96
C LEU A 117 -9.71 -6.77 -12.08
N GLY A 118 -10.55 -7.13 -11.13
CA GLY A 118 -11.30 -8.39 -11.14
C GLY A 118 -10.44 -9.64 -11.03
N LEU A 119 -9.24 -9.51 -10.48
CA LEU A 119 -8.32 -10.64 -10.34
C LEU A 119 -8.79 -11.60 -9.26
N MET A 120 -8.60 -12.88 -9.51
CA MET A 120 -9.02 -13.95 -8.60
C MET A 120 -7.84 -14.43 -7.75
N GLY A 121 -8.15 -15.03 -6.59
CA GLY A 121 -7.15 -15.62 -5.71
C GLY A 121 -6.29 -14.57 -5.01
N THR A 122 -5.03 -14.90 -4.81
CA THR A 122 -4.05 -14.00 -4.17
C THR A 122 -2.93 -13.68 -5.17
N PRO A 123 -3.19 -12.76 -6.13
CA PRO A 123 -2.19 -12.45 -7.15
C PRO A 123 -0.96 -11.78 -6.53
N SER A 124 0.18 -11.94 -7.17
CA SER A 124 1.41 -11.26 -6.77
C SER A 124 1.35 -9.76 -7.10
N GLY A 125 2.24 -8.97 -6.50
CA GLY A 125 2.37 -7.57 -6.84
C GLY A 125 2.67 -7.34 -8.33
N ALA A 126 3.50 -8.19 -8.93
CA ALA A 126 3.80 -8.10 -10.36
C ALA A 126 2.55 -8.30 -11.22
N THR A 127 1.70 -9.26 -10.86
CA THR A 127 0.45 -9.51 -11.58
C THR A 127 -0.49 -8.32 -11.47
N VAL A 128 -0.62 -7.74 -10.27
CA VAL A 128 -1.47 -6.57 -10.06
C VAL A 128 -0.94 -5.37 -10.85
N ARG A 129 0.38 -5.13 -10.83
CA ARG A 129 0.98 -4.04 -11.61
C ARG A 129 0.72 -4.17 -13.10
N THR A 130 0.85 -5.37 -13.63
CA THR A 130 0.56 -5.62 -15.04
C THR A 130 -0.91 -5.32 -15.36
N ALA A 131 -1.81 -5.78 -14.50
CA ALA A 131 -3.25 -5.59 -14.71
C ALA A 131 -3.67 -4.11 -14.66
N LEU A 132 -3.07 -3.31 -13.77
CA LEU A 132 -3.48 -1.91 -13.60
C LEU A 132 -2.85 -0.96 -14.64
N THR A 133 -1.79 -1.36 -15.32
CA THR A 133 -1.00 -0.49 -16.19
C THR A 133 -1.83 0.28 -17.23
N THR A 134 -2.85 -0.34 -17.80
CA THR A 134 -3.71 0.29 -18.82
C THR A 134 -4.91 1.03 -18.23
N LYS A 135 -5.03 1.09 -16.89
CA LYS A 135 -6.23 1.61 -16.23
C LYS A 135 -5.94 2.82 -15.33
N ILE A 136 -4.71 3.29 -15.31
CA ILE A 136 -4.28 4.34 -14.39
C ILE A 136 -4.83 5.69 -14.81
N LEU A 137 -5.60 6.34 -13.92
CA LEU A 137 -6.04 7.72 -14.07
C LEU A 137 -5.10 8.69 -13.36
N ALA A 138 -4.58 8.29 -12.19
CA ALA A 138 -3.65 9.08 -11.40
C ALA A 138 -2.96 8.17 -10.40
N GLN A 139 -1.85 8.63 -9.85
CA GLN A 139 -1.14 7.91 -8.80
C GLN A 139 -0.54 8.89 -7.80
N THR A 140 -0.33 8.42 -6.58
CA THR A 140 0.27 9.20 -5.51
C THR A 140 1.09 8.28 -4.61
N TYR A 141 2.00 8.87 -3.86
CA TYR A 141 2.95 8.13 -3.02
C TYR A 141 2.92 8.66 -1.59
N LEU A 142 3.20 7.75 -0.65
CA LEU A 142 3.56 8.10 0.71
C LEU A 142 4.76 7.22 1.06
N THR A 143 5.86 7.83 1.48
CA THR A 143 7.08 7.10 1.82
C THR A 143 7.37 7.24 3.31
N GLY A 144 7.56 6.10 3.97
CA GLY A 144 8.03 6.06 5.35
C GLY A 144 9.41 5.43 5.42
N THR A 145 10.08 5.63 6.53
CA THR A 145 11.40 5.02 6.78
C THR A 145 11.32 4.14 8.02
N TYR A 146 12.22 3.17 8.09
CA TYR A 146 12.37 2.38 9.31
C TYR A 146 13.80 1.87 9.43
N THR A 147 14.32 2.00 10.64
CA THR A 147 15.61 1.44 11.04
C THR A 147 15.31 0.39 12.10
N ARG A 148 15.75 -0.84 11.88
CA ARG A 148 15.43 -1.92 12.79
C ARG A 148 16.00 -1.66 14.18
N GLN A 149 15.20 -1.93 15.19
CA GLN A 149 15.60 -1.83 16.59
C GLN A 149 16.50 -3.02 16.95
N GLU A 150 17.58 -2.75 17.70
CA GLU A 150 18.48 -3.76 18.20
C GLU A 150 18.19 -4.09 19.65
#